data_09e187dfb6968006589a431e207954e3
#
_entry.id   09e187dfb6968006589a431e207954e3
#
_cell.length_a   1.000
_cell.length_b   1.000
_cell.length_c   1.000
_cell.angle_alpha   90.00
_cell.angle_beta   90.00
_cell.angle_gamma   90.00
#
_symmetry.space_group_name_H-M   'P 1'
#
loop_
_entity.id
_entity.type
_entity.pdbx_description
1 polymer ?
#
loop_
_entity_poly.entity_id
_entity_poly.type
_entity_poly.pdbx_seq_one_letter_code
_entity_poly.pdbx_strand_id
1 'polypeptide(L)'
;MRLTSFRPKARWVVTILAGLLCLGLGYQLLTWPDSQVQLYNAGVAAYRTGNAEEAVRYFDRSLATYKLRAQDNWAERFIYPRPDRELAAYASFQKAKAYLHLRKGKEAVEAFKESLRLNPGNDYEHLTGFQNLSQDDLLRLSEAAKTVKYDLELLFKNNKQLAQGEGKGDGKPQQGDGDPKKQKPGDQPGQLPGKGDKKAI
;
A
#
# COMPACT_ATOMS: atom_id res chain seq x y z
N MET A 1 15.20 58.40 13.27
CA MET A 1 13.92 57.65 13.34
C MET A 1 13.51 57.54 14.80
N ARG A 2 12.47 58.29 15.22
CA ARG A 2 11.96 58.22 16.61
C ARG A 2 11.03 57.02 16.68
N LEU A 3 11.42 55.93 17.34
CA LEU A 3 10.57 54.85 17.73
C LEU A 3 9.55 55.40 18.73
N THR A 4 8.32 55.59 18.28
CA THR A 4 7.17 56.00 19.12
C THR A 4 7.02 55.03 20.29
N SER A 5 7.17 55.57 21.51
CA SER A 5 6.97 54.82 22.74
C SER A 5 5.52 54.35 22.79
N PHE A 6 5.25 53.08 22.43
CA PHE A 6 3.96 52.48 22.61
C PHE A 6 3.61 52.52 24.11
N ARG A 7 2.50 53.22 24.44
CA ARG A 7 2.01 53.36 25.83
C ARG A 7 1.86 51.94 26.44
N PRO A 8 2.26 51.73 27.71
CA PRO A 8 2.31 50.40 28.34
C PRO A 8 0.98 49.64 28.24
N LYS A 9 -0.16 50.30 28.26
CA LYS A 9 -1.51 49.71 28.10
C LYS A 9 -1.71 49.05 26.73
N ALA A 10 -1.15 49.63 25.65
CA ALA A 10 -1.27 49.04 24.32
C ALA A 10 -0.46 47.75 24.18
N ARG A 11 0.68 47.62 24.87
CA ARG A 11 1.48 46.39 24.88
C ARG A 11 0.72 45.18 25.44
N TRP A 12 0.01 45.40 26.56
CA TRP A 12 -0.78 44.33 27.16
C TRP A 12 -1.94 43.86 26.27
N VAL A 13 -2.62 44.76 25.59
CA VAL A 13 -3.69 44.44 24.65
C VAL A 13 -3.12 43.60 23.46
N VAL A 14 -1.99 44.02 22.92
CA VAL A 14 -1.33 43.25 21.82
C VAL A 14 -0.95 41.85 22.29
N THR A 15 -0.39 41.71 23.50
CA THR A 15 0.03 40.41 24.03
C THR A 15 -1.18 39.48 24.25
N ILE A 16 -2.29 40.03 24.78
CA ILE A 16 -3.52 39.24 24.97
C ILE A 16 -4.11 38.79 23.62
N LEU A 17 -4.15 39.69 22.62
CA LEU A 17 -4.63 39.36 21.27
C LEU A 17 -3.77 38.32 20.62
N ALA A 18 -2.45 38.42 20.73
CA ALA A 18 -1.51 37.43 20.22
C ALA A 18 -1.72 36.06 20.91
N GLY A 19 -1.90 36.05 22.22
CA GLY A 19 -2.20 34.84 22.99
C GLY A 19 -3.50 34.17 22.56
N LEU A 20 -4.57 34.95 22.38
CA LEU A 20 -5.87 34.46 21.90
C LEU A 20 -5.76 33.92 20.46
N LEU A 21 -5.00 34.58 19.60
CA LEU A 21 -4.77 34.11 18.24
C LEU A 21 -3.98 32.80 18.22
N CYS A 22 -2.93 32.67 19.03
CA CYS A 22 -2.20 31.43 19.19
C CYS A 22 -3.07 30.29 19.75
N LEU A 23 -3.93 30.58 20.73
CA LEU A 23 -4.88 29.59 21.25
C LEU A 23 -5.92 29.17 20.21
N GLY A 24 -6.44 30.13 19.42
CA GLY A 24 -7.37 29.84 18.33
C GLY A 24 -6.73 28.98 17.23
N LEU A 25 -5.52 29.31 16.81
CA LEU A 25 -4.76 28.52 15.85
C LEU A 25 -4.42 27.10 16.40
N GLY A 26 -3.99 27.05 17.66
CA GLY A 26 -3.73 25.77 18.34
C GLY A 26 -4.98 24.87 18.40
N TYR A 27 -6.13 25.44 18.76
CA TYR A 27 -7.41 24.74 18.76
C TYR A 27 -7.79 24.24 17.35
N GLN A 28 -7.61 25.09 16.33
CA GLN A 28 -7.91 24.72 14.94
C GLN A 28 -6.99 23.60 14.42
N LEU A 29 -5.72 23.59 14.81
CA LEU A 29 -4.78 22.51 14.50
C LEU A 29 -5.15 21.20 15.21
N LEU A 30 -5.57 21.26 16.47
CA LEU A 30 -6.00 20.08 17.23
C LEU A 30 -7.31 19.47 16.72
N THR A 31 -8.20 20.31 16.20
CA THR A 31 -9.50 19.86 15.66
C THR A 31 -9.46 19.64 14.15
N TRP A 32 -8.28 19.79 13.52
CA TRP A 32 -8.13 19.57 12.08
C TRP A 32 -8.46 18.11 11.75
N PRO A 33 -9.50 17.88 10.97
CA PRO A 33 -9.94 16.52 10.70
C PRO A 33 -8.88 15.77 9.90
N ASP A 34 -8.64 14.51 10.27
CA ASP A 34 -7.70 13.68 9.54
C ASP A 34 -8.19 13.44 8.11
N SER A 35 -7.49 14.05 7.16
CA SER A 35 -7.82 13.96 5.73
C SER A 35 -7.76 12.53 5.21
N GLN A 36 -6.88 11.65 5.77
CA GLN A 36 -6.82 10.25 5.40
C GLN A 36 -8.12 9.53 5.76
N VAL A 37 -8.62 9.73 6.98
CA VAL A 37 -9.89 9.15 7.47
C VAL A 37 -11.08 9.69 6.70
N GLN A 38 -11.13 11.01 6.47
CA GLN A 38 -12.23 11.63 5.73
C GLN A 38 -12.34 11.08 4.30
N LEU A 39 -11.22 11.01 3.60
CA LEU A 39 -11.17 10.47 2.23
C LEU A 39 -11.55 8.99 2.21
N TYR A 40 -11.09 8.20 3.18
CA TYR A 40 -11.51 6.81 3.32
C TYR A 40 -13.03 6.69 3.51
N ASN A 41 -13.60 7.45 4.44
CA ASN A 41 -15.04 7.43 4.71
C ASN A 41 -15.86 7.89 3.49
N ALA A 42 -15.41 8.92 2.76
CA ALA A 42 -16.03 9.34 1.50
C ALA A 42 -15.99 8.22 0.45
N GLY A 43 -14.88 7.49 0.36
CA GLY A 43 -14.76 6.32 -0.52
C GLY A 43 -15.73 5.21 -0.15
N VAL A 44 -15.89 4.91 1.14
CA VAL A 44 -16.86 3.91 1.61
C VAL A 44 -18.29 4.36 1.31
N ALA A 45 -18.62 5.64 1.51
CA ALA A 45 -19.93 6.19 1.20
C ALA A 45 -20.23 6.08 -0.31
N ALA A 46 -19.30 6.49 -1.17
CA ALA A 46 -19.43 6.37 -2.62
C ALA A 46 -19.60 4.91 -3.07
N TYR A 47 -18.84 3.98 -2.46
CA TYR A 47 -18.98 2.55 -2.73
C TYR A 47 -20.37 2.01 -2.36
N ARG A 48 -20.90 2.39 -1.19
CA ARG A 48 -22.23 1.99 -0.72
C ARG A 48 -23.36 2.53 -1.59
N THR A 49 -23.19 3.69 -2.20
CA THR A 49 -24.14 4.27 -3.15
C THR A 49 -24.00 3.71 -4.56
N GLY A 50 -23.13 2.73 -4.79
CA GLY A 50 -22.91 2.10 -6.08
C GLY A 50 -21.98 2.87 -7.02
N ASN A 51 -21.43 4.01 -6.60
CA ASN A 51 -20.51 4.82 -7.40
C ASN A 51 -19.06 4.31 -7.23
N ALA A 52 -18.75 3.15 -7.84
CA ALA A 52 -17.47 2.49 -7.70
C ALA A 52 -16.28 3.30 -8.26
N GLU A 53 -16.49 4.09 -9.31
CA GLU A 53 -15.42 4.93 -9.87
C GLU A 53 -15.03 6.07 -8.91
N GLU A 54 -16.00 6.69 -8.30
CA GLU A 54 -15.78 7.75 -7.33
C GLU A 54 -15.15 7.18 -6.05
N ALA A 55 -15.59 6.00 -5.62
CA ALA A 55 -15.01 5.28 -4.50
C ALA A 55 -13.49 5.03 -4.72
N VAL A 56 -13.10 4.53 -5.90
CA VAL A 56 -11.69 4.34 -6.26
C VAL A 56 -10.91 5.66 -6.12
N ARG A 57 -11.44 6.77 -6.64
CA ARG A 57 -10.76 8.08 -6.53
C ARG A 57 -10.55 8.53 -5.09
N TYR A 58 -11.53 8.33 -4.22
CA TYR A 58 -11.40 8.67 -2.81
C TYR A 58 -10.40 7.77 -2.09
N PHE A 59 -10.42 6.47 -2.34
CA PHE A 59 -9.44 5.55 -1.77
C PHE A 59 -8.02 5.87 -2.27
N ASP A 60 -7.84 6.21 -3.54
CA ASP A 60 -6.54 6.65 -4.08
C ASP A 60 -6.02 7.91 -3.38
N ARG A 61 -6.88 8.88 -3.14
CA ARG A 61 -6.51 10.09 -2.38
C ARG A 61 -6.14 9.78 -0.93
N SER A 62 -6.89 8.88 -0.27
CA SER A 62 -6.56 8.42 1.08
C SER A 62 -5.18 7.75 1.15
N LEU A 63 -4.89 6.87 0.19
CA LEU A 63 -3.59 6.21 0.05
C LEU A 63 -2.47 7.19 -0.30
N ALA A 64 -2.73 8.19 -1.15
CA ALA A 64 -1.77 9.25 -1.46
C ALA A 64 -1.44 10.09 -0.22
N THR A 65 -2.44 10.42 0.60
CA THR A 65 -2.25 11.12 1.88
C THR A 65 -1.39 10.30 2.84
N TYR A 66 -1.64 8.99 2.94
CA TYR A 66 -0.80 8.08 3.73
C TYR A 66 0.65 8.09 3.23
N LYS A 67 0.88 7.92 1.93
CA LYS A 67 2.23 7.89 1.33
C LYS A 67 2.99 9.19 1.54
N LEU A 68 2.33 10.33 1.41
CA LEU A 68 2.92 11.66 1.68
C LEU A 68 3.38 11.78 3.14
N ARG A 69 2.53 11.39 4.09
CA ARG A 69 2.83 11.47 5.52
C ARG A 69 3.85 10.43 5.99
N ALA A 70 3.93 9.29 5.30
CA ALA A 70 4.92 8.26 5.58
C ALA A 70 6.33 8.65 5.13
N GLN A 71 6.48 9.65 4.26
CA GLN A 71 7.76 10.27 3.94
C GLN A 71 8.23 11.05 5.16
N ASP A 72 9.47 10.80 5.57
CA ASP A 72 10.03 11.28 6.84
C ASP A 72 10.35 12.79 6.79
N ASN A 73 9.29 13.60 6.77
CA ASN A 73 9.41 15.06 6.83
C ASN A 73 9.13 15.52 8.27
N TRP A 74 10.13 16.13 8.92
CA TRP A 74 10.04 16.59 10.31
C TRP A 74 8.86 17.57 10.54
N ALA A 75 8.56 18.42 9.56
CA ALA A 75 7.48 19.40 9.66
C ALA A 75 6.10 18.70 9.69
N GLU A 76 5.93 17.65 8.91
CA GLU A 76 4.67 16.90 8.86
C GLU A 76 4.41 16.11 10.15
N ARG A 77 5.47 15.65 10.82
CA ARG A 77 5.34 14.95 12.12
C ARG A 77 4.71 15.81 13.22
N PHE A 78 4.89 17.13 13.17
CA PHE A 78 4.35 18.04 14.19
C PHE A 78 2.97 18.59 13.84
N ILE A 79 2.66 18.71 12.55
CA ILE A 79 1.45 19.40 12.07
C ILE A 79 0.31 18.43 11.81
N TYR A 80 0.62 17.22 11.32
CA TYR A 80 -0.39 16.24 10.90
C TYR A 80 -0.43 15.01 11.83
N PRO A 81 -1.60 14.37 11.95
CA PRO A 81 -1.69 13.07 12.61
C PRO A 81 -0.72 12.06 11.95
N ARG A 82 -0.24 11.10 12.76
CA ARG A 82 0.61 10.03 12.23
C ARG A 82 -0.10 9.28 11.12
N PRO A 83 0.63 8.87 10.04
CA PRO A 83 0.01 8.10 8.97
C PRO A 83 -0.52 6.78 9.52
N ASP A 84 -1.79 6.52 9.28
CA ASP A 84 -2.42 5.28 9.69
C ASP A 84 -2.24 4.21 8.62
N ARG A 85 -1.34 3.26 8.91
CA ARG A 85 -1.01 2.15 8.02
C ARG A 85 -2.14 1.14 7.91
N GLU A 86 -2.85 0.88 9.00
CA GLU A 86 -3.99 -0.02 9.01
C GLU A 86 -5.12 0.52 8.13
N LEU A 87 -5.45 1.81 8.30
CA LEU A 87 -6.44 2.47 7.46
C LEU A 87 -6.04 2.44 5.98
N ALA A 88 -4.74 2.59 5.67
CA ALA A 88 -4.24 2.48 4.30
C ALA A 88 -4.43 1.05 3.75
N ALA A 89 -4.19 0.01 4.55
CA ALA A 89 -4.47 -1.37 4.16
C ALA A 89 -5.96 -1.58 3.86
N TYR A 90 -6.84 -1.07 4.71
CA TYR A 90 -8.29 -1.11 4.47
C TYR A 90 -8.70 -0.31 3.22
N ALA A 91 -8.13 0.88 3.01
CA ALA A 91 -8.41 1.67 1.82
C ALA A 91 -8.03 0.91 0.54
N SER A 92 -6.87 0.24 0.54
CA SER A 92 -6.42 -0.58 -0.59
C SER A 92 -7.33 -1.79 -0.82
N PHE A 93 -7.78 -2.46 0.25
CA PHE A 93 -8.73 -3.56 0.18
C PHE A 93 -10.08 -3.12 -0.40
N GLN A 94 -10.66 -2.03 0.09
CA GLN A 94 -11.92 -1.51 -0.42
C GLN A 94 -11.81 -1.03 -1.87
N LYS A 95 -10.67 -0.44 -2.24
CA LYS A 95 -10.35 -0.09 -3.62
C LYS A 95 -10.35 -1.32 -4.53
N ALA A 96 -9.76 -2.44 -4.07
CA ALA A 96 -9.79 -3.71 -4.81
C ALA A 96 -11.23 -4.17 -5.08
N LYS A 97 -12.10 -4.12 -4.06
CA LYS A 97 -13.53 -4.46 -4.21
C LYS A 97 -14.23 -3.52 -5.19
N ALA A 98 -13.93 -2.23 -5.15
CA ALA A 98 -14.49 -1.27 -6.12
C ALA A 98 -14.03 -1.59 -7.55
N TYR A 99 -12.78 -1.98 -7.77
CA TYR A 99 -12.29 -2.44 -9.07
C TYR A 99 -12.99 -3.71 -9.56
N LEU A 100 -13.32 -4.66 -8.67
CA LEU A 100 -14.11 -5.84 -9.04
C LEU A 100 -15.51 -5.45 -9.53
N HIS A 101 -16.16 -4.48 -8.88
CA HIS A 101 -17.42 -3.94 -9.36
C HIS A 101 -17.32 -3.32 -10.77
N LEU A 102 -16.18 -2.69 -11.06
CA LEU A 102 -15.87 -2.11 -12.38
C LEU A 102 -15.37 -3.14 -13.39
N ARG A 103 -15.31 -4.43 -13.04
CA ARG A 103 -14.76 -5.53 -13.85
C ARG A 103 -13.28 -5.32 -14.24
N LYS A 104 -12.54 -4.55 -13.46
CA LYS A 104 -11.11 -4.26 -13.62
C LYS A 104 -10.29 -5.24 -12.79
N GLY A 105 -10.17 -6.48 -13.27
CA GLY A 105 -9.58 -7.58 -12.49
C GLY A 105 -8.10 -7.40 -12.20
N LYS A 106 -7.30 -6.88 -13.15
CA LYS A 106 -5.86 -6.65 -12.95
C LYS A 106 -5.60 -5.59 -11.89
N GLU A 107 -6.33 -4.48 -11.96
CA GLU A 107 -6.24 -3.39 -10.98
C GLU A 107 -6.71 -3.85 -9.60
N ALA A 108 -7.71 -4.73 -9.54
CA ALA A 108 -8.16 -5.33 -8.29
C ALA A 108 -7.05 -6.19 -7.65
N VAL A 109 -6.36 -7.04 -8.43
CA VAL A 109 -5.23 -7.85 -7.96
C VAL A 109 -4.13 -6.96 -7.36
N GLU A 110 -3.74 -5.90 -8.07
CA GLU A 110 -2.70 -4.99 -7.56
C GLU A 110 -3.13 -4.27 -6.27
N ALA A 111 -4.40 -3.89 -6.16
CA ALA A 111 -4.92 -3.28 -4.95
C ALA A 111 -4.99 -4.29 -3.77
N PHE A 112 -5.34 -5.55 -4.00
CA PHE A 112 -5.25 -6.60 -2.98
C PHE A 112 -3.81 -6.82 -2.52
N LYS A 113 -2.86 -6.90 -3.44
CA LYS A 113 -1.43 -7.04 -3.11
C LYS A 113 -0.93 -5.86 -2.29
N GLU A 114 -1.30 -4.64 -2.65
CA GLU A 114 -0.92 -3.44 -1.89
C GLU A 114 -1.51 -3.47 -0.49
N SER A 115 -2.76 -3.93 -0.31
CA SER A 115 -3.35 -4.16 1.00
C SER A 115 -2.53 -5.14 1.84
N LEU A 116 -2.07 -6.26 1.25
CA LEU A 116 -1.23 -7.25 1.91
C LEU A 116 0.20 -6.77 2.18
N ARG A 117 0.75 -5.87 1.38
CA ARG A 117 2.04 -5.20 1.68
C ARG A 117 1.92 -4.26 2.88
N LEU A 118 0.78 -3.61 3.02
CA LEU A 118 0.49 -2.73 4.15
C LEU A 118 0.16 -3.53 5.41
N ASN A 119 -0.58 -4.61 5.29
CA ASN A 119 -0.93 -5.54 6.37
C ASN A 119 -0.69 -7.00 5.93
N PRO A 120 0.49 -7.57 6.18
CA PRO A 120 0.83 -8.93 5.74
C PRO A 120 0.13 -10.04 6.57
N GLY A 121 -0.44 -9.71 7.72
CA GLY A 121 -1.12 -10.66 8.62
C GLY A 121 -0.20 -11.38 9.59
N ASN A 122 1.09 -11.19 9.49
CA ASN A 122 2.12 -11.73 10.37
C ASN A 122 3.36 -10.82 10.32
N ASP A 123 4.30 -11.05 11.23
CA ASP A 123 5.61 -10.39 11.22
C ASP A 123 5.53 -8.85 11.28
N TYR A 124 4.73 -8.36 12.21
CA TYR A 124 4.48 -6.93 12.40
C TYR A 124 5.64 -6.16 13.03
N GLU A 125 6.58 -6.85 13.69
CA GLU A 125 7.67 -6.24 14.48
C GLU A 125 8.56 -5.32 13.64
N HIS A 126 8.75 -5.65 12.37
CA HIS A 126 9.59 -4.90 11.44
C HIS A 126 8.84 -3.81 10.68
N LEU A 127 7.52 -3.68 10.90
CA LEU A 127 6.70 -2.74 10.15
C LEU A 127 6.47 -1.44 10.92
N THR A 128 6.91 -0.34 10.34
CA THR A 128 6.61 0.99 10.87
C THR A 128 5.09 1.22 10.95
N GLY A 129 4.61 1.69 12.10
CA GLY A 129 3.18 1.93 12.33
C GLY A 129 2.47 0.80 13.08
N PHE A 130 3.12 -0.36 13.28
CA PHE A 130 2.58 -1.48 14.05
C PHE A 130 3.39 -1.78 15.33
N GLN A 131 4.10 -0.79 15.82
CA GLN A 131 4.87 -0.91 17.05
C GLN A 131 3.94 -0.87 18.27
N ASN A 132 4.18 -1.74 19.26
CA ASN A 132 3.43 -1.83 20.51
C ASN A 132 1.93 -2.19 20.35
N LEU A 133 1.61 -3.09 19.43
CA LEU A 133 0.26 -3.63 19.27
C LEU A 133 -0.11 -4.57 20.43
N SER A 134 -1.34 -4.49 20.87
CA SER A 134 -1.92 -5.48 21.79
C SER A 134 -2.14 -6.82 21.07
N GLN A 135 -2.33 -7.92 21.83
CA GLN A 135 -2.66 -9.22 21.25
C GLN A 135 -3.98 -9.16 20.46
N ASP A 136 -4.95 -8.41 20.94
CA ASP A 136 -6.24 -8.26 20.27
C ASP A 136 -6.10 -7.51 18.94
N ASP A 137 -5.24 -6.48 18.89
CA ASP A 137 -4.93 -5.78 17.64
C ASP A 137 -4.23 -6.70 16.63
N LEU A 138 -3.27 -7.51 17.10
CA LEU A 138 -2.58 -8.48 16.25
C LEU A 138 -3.55 -9.53 15.66
N LEU A 139 -4.48 -10.03 16.46
CA LEU A 139 -5.51 -10.95 16.01
C LEU A 139 -6.40 -10.30 14.95
N ARG A 140 -6.90 -9.09 15.23
CA ARG A 140 -7.75 -8.32 14.32
C ARG A 140 -7.06 -8.05 12.96
N LEU A 141 -5.80 -7.62 12.99
CA LEU A 141 -5.00 -7.38 11.79
C LEU A 141 -4.75 -8.66 11.00
N SER A 142 -4.45 -9.77 11.70
CA SER A 142 -4.25 -11.08 11.10
C SER A 142 -5.52 -11.58 10.40
N GLU A 143 -6.68 -11.44 11.02
CA GLU A 143 -7.97 -11.81 10.43
C GLU A 143 -8.32 -10.97 9.21
N ALA A 144 -8.07 -9.65 9.28
CA ALA A 144 -8.24 -8.77 8.14
C ALA A 144 -7.36 -9.21 6.95
N ALA A 145 -6.08 -9.52 7.19
CA ALA A 145 -5.18 -10.00 6.15
C ALA A 145 -5.60 -11.37 5.58
N LYS A 146 -6.11 -12.29 6.41
CA LYS A 146 -6.67 -13.57 5.96
C LYS A 146 -7.84 -13.35 5.01
N THR A 147 -8.73 -12.41 5.32
CA THR A 147 -9.85 -12.05 4.45
C THR A 147 -9.37 -11.56 3.09
N VAL A 148 -8.36 -10.69 3.06
CA VAL A 148 -7.77 -10.18 1.81
C VAL A 148 -7.14 -11.32 0.99
N LYS A 149 -6.40 -12.23 1.65
CA LYS A 149 -5.79 -13.41 0.99
C LYS A 149 -6.87 -14.30 0.39
N TYR A 150 -7.93 -14.58 1.15
CA TYR A 150 -9.04 -15.39 0.68
C TYR A 150 -9.73 -14.78 -0.55
N ASP A 151 -10.04 -13.49 -0.52
CA ASP A 151 -10.67 -12.81 -1.65
C ASP A 151 -9.78 -12.82 -2.90
N LEU A 152 -8.46 -12.65 -2.72
CA LEU A 152 -7.48 -12.72 -3.80
C LEU A 152 -7.39 -14.13 -4.40
N GLU A 153 -7.35 -15.17 -3.56
CA GLU A 153 -7.34 -16.57 -4.01
C GLU A 153 -8.63 -16.94 -4.76
N LEU A 154 -9.78 -16.47 -4.26
CA LEU A 154 -11.07 -16.67 -4.91
C LEU A 154 -11.10 -16.00 -6.29
N LEU A 155 -10.53 -14.79 -6.39
CA LEU A 155 -10.39 -14.09 -7.66
C LEU A 155 -9.53 -14.89 -8.66
N PHE A 156 -8.40 -15.43 -8.23
CA PHE A 156 -7.54 -16.26 -9.08
C PHE A 156 -8.19 -17.58 -9.48
N LYS A 157 -8.92 -18.22 -8.55
CA LYS A 157 -9.65 -19.45 -8.83
C LYS A 157 -10.71 -19.23 -9.93
N ASN A 158 -11.40 -18.11 -9.86
CA ASN A 158 -12.46 -17.74 -10.81
C ASN A 158 -11.90 -17.18 -12.14
N ASN A 159 -10.67 -16.68 -12.16
CA ASN A 159 -10.03 -16.05 -13.31
C ASN A 159 -8.60 -16.54 -13.49
N LYS A 160 -8.47 -17.75 -14.04
CA LYS A 160 -7.14 -18.40 -14.26
C LYS A 160 -6.16 -17.55 -15.08
N GLN A 161 -6.66 -16.67 -15.96
CA GLN A 161 -5.81 -15.78 -16.75
C GLN A 161 -5.12 -14.71 -15.89
N LEU A 162 -5.75 -14.25 -14.81
CA LEU A 162 -5.14 -13.30 -13.88
C LEU A 162 -4.02 -13.96 -13.05
N ALA A 163 -4.18 -15.25 -12.73
CA ALA A 163 -3.16 -16.03 -12.03
C ALA A 163 -1.93 -16.31 -12.91
N GLN A 164 -2.12 -16.55 -14.21
CA GLN A 164 -1.02 -16.83 -15.16
C GLN A 164 -0.19 -15.60 -15.50
N GLY A 165 -0.74 -14.40 -15.42
CA GLY A 165 -0.02 -13.15 -15.63
C GLY A 165 1.07 -12.88 -14.60
N GLU A 166 1.00 -13.50 -13.44
CA GLU A 166 2.00 -13.37 -12.37
C GLU A 166 3.26 -14.22 -12.57
N GLY A 167 3.15 -15.31 -13.34
CA GLY A 167 4.29 -16.19 -13.63
C GLY A 167 5.24 -15.69 -14.72
N LYS A 168 4.82 -14.68 -15.48
CA LYS A 168 5.70 -13.99 -16.43
C LYS A 168 6.23 -12.72 -15.76
N GLY A 169 7.21 -12.88 -14.88
CA GLY A 169 8.09 -11.78 -14.54
C GLY A 169 8.61 -11.20 -15.85
N ASP A 170 8.74 -9.87 -15.93
CA ASP A 170 9.42 -9.14 -17.00
C ASP A 170 10.91 -9.54 -17.10
N GLY A 171 11.17 -10.82 -17.26
CA GLY A 171 12.40 -11.31 -17.82
C GLY A 171 12.36 -10.93 -19.30
N LYS A 172 12.84 -9.74 -19.64
CA LYS A 172 13.27 -9.45 -21.01
C LYS A 172 14.07 -10.66 -21.46
N PRO A 173 13.73 -11.31 -22.58
CA PRO A 173 14.63 -12.29 -23.16
C PRO A 173 15.93 -11.52 -23.40
N GLN A 174 16.94 -11.87 -22.65
CA GLN A 174 18.31 -11.44 -22.91
C GLN A 174 18.63 -12.03 -24.27
N GLN A 175 18.48 -11.22 -25.30
CA GLN A 175 18.90 -11.50 -26.65
C GLN A 175 20.44 -11.58 -26.55
N GLY A 176 20.91 -12.79 -26.32
CA GLY A 176 22.32 -13.09 -26.38
C GLY A 176 22.78 -12.81 -27.81
N ASP A 177 23.52 -11.74 -27.98
CA ASP A 177 24.39 -11.54 -29.12
C ASP A 177 25.45 -12.65 -29.10
N GLY A 178 25.06 -13.82 -29.59
CA GLY A 178 25.92 -14.95 -29.89
C GLY A 178 26.20 -14.97 -31.37
N ASP A 179 27.34 -14.39 -31.74
CA ASP A 179 27.96 -14.52 -33.05
C ASP A 179 27.87 -15.98 -33.59
N PRO A 180 27.42 -16.20 -34.83
CA PRO A 180 27.38 -17.51 -35.42
C PRO A 180 28.81 -17.89 -35.89
N LYS A 181 29.68 -18.32 -34.98
CA LYS A 181 30.94 -18.96 -35.37
C LYS A 181 30.69 -20.44 -35.63
N LYS A 182 30.71 -20.75 -36.96
CA LYS A 182 31.15 -21.99 -37.64
C LYS A 182 31.29 -23.22 -36.74
N GLN A 183 30.30 -24.07 -36.72
CA GLN A 183 30.47 -25.49 -36.39
C GLN A 183 31.13 -26.21 -37.53
N LYS A 184 32.32 -26.81 -37.28
CA LYS A 184 32.96 -27.82 -38.12
C LYS A 184 32.17 -29.14 -38.07
N PRO A 185 32.02 -29.87 -39.18
CA PRO A 185 31.41 -31.19 -39.18
C PRO A 185 32.44 -32.24 -38.74
N GLY A 186 32.10 -33.06 -37.79
CA GLY A 186 32.86 -34.25 -37.36
C GLY A 186 32.58 -34.58 -35.91
N ASP A 187 31.71 -35.51 -35.66
CA ASP A 187 32.00 -36.81 -35.07
C ASP A 187 30.70 -37.57 -34.76
N GLN A 188 30.80 -38.85 -35.05
CA GLN A 188 29.72 -39.83 -35.07
C GLN A 188 29.18 -40.18 -33.67
N PRO A 189 27.93 -40.66 -33.57
CA PRO A 189 27.36 -41.11 -32.33
C PRO A 189 27.97 -42.45 -31.89
N GLY A 190 28.59 -42.43 -30.71
CA GLY A 190 29.08 -43.61 -30.01
C GLY A 190 27.97 -44.52 -29.54
N GLN A 191 28.13 -45.76 -29.83
CA GLN A 191 27.28 -46.91 -29.55
C GLN A 191 27.02 -47.10 -28.04
N LEU A 192 25.80 -47.53 -27.72
CA LEU A 192 25.40 -48.07 -26.43
C LEU A 192 26.10 -49.44 -26.17
N PRO A 193 26.65 -49.70 -25.01
CA PRO A 193 26.96 -51.04 -24.57
C PRO A 193 25.84 -51.58 -23.67
N GLY A 194 25.19 -52.65 -24.09
CA GLY A 194 25.45 -53.93 -23.49
C GLY A 194 24.43 -54.30 -22.43
N LYS A 195 23.42 -55.01 -22.87
CA LYS A 195 22.57 -55.95 -22.16
C LYS A 195 23.43 -56.91 -21.32
N GLY A 196 23.22 -56.96 -20.01
CA GLY A 196 23.78 -57.95 -19.09
C GLY A 196 22.68 -58.85 -18.56
N ASP A 197 22.89 -60.11 -18.75
CA ASP A 197 21.98 -61.23 -18.54
C ASP A 197 21.55 -61.47 -17.06
N LYS A 198 20.37 -61.97 -16.95
CA LYS A 198 19.82 -62.68 -15.77
C LYS A 198 20.62 -63.94 -15.50
N LYS A 199 20.90 -64.27 -14.25
CA LYS A 199 20.89 -65.62 -13.71
C LYS A 199 20.30 -65.68 -12.32
N ALA A 200 19.27 -66.49 -12.21
CA ALA A 200 18.66 -66.98 -11.02
C ALA A 200 19.59 -67.92 -10.23
N ILE A 201 19.51 -67.84 -8.93
CA ILE A 201 19.36 -68.98 -8.05
C ILE A 201 18.61 -68.51 -6.81
#